data_58c2aa11802fd252fca25124af4d0555
#
_entry.id   58c2aa11802fd252fca25124af4d0555
#
_cell.length_a   1.000
_cell.length_b   1.000
_cell.length_c   1.000
_cell.angle_alpha   90.00
_cell.angle_beta   90.00
_cell.angle_gamma   90.00
#
_symmetry.space_group_name_H-M   'P 1'
#
loop_
_entity.id
_entity.type
_entity.pdbx_description
1 polymer ?
#
loop_
_entity_poly.entity_id
_entity_poly.type
_entity_poly.pdbx_seq_one_letter_code
_entity_poly.pdbx_strand_id
1 'polypeptide(L)'
;AARGADSRFGRSDGRFRALRAPYYLSKPYWPVMFKTEGGIEVNPRFEVLRHSDATVIPGLYAVGAACGSISTRLCDVFASGLTAAESIAAKLRRH
;
A
#
# COMPACT_ATOMS: atom_id res chain seq x y z
N ALA A 1 -11.54 28.34 -5.62
CA ALA A 1 -11.60 27.49 -6.82
C ALA A 1 -12.80 27.79 -7.75
N ALA A 2 -13.43 28.95 -7.61
CA ALA A 2 -14.61 29.32 -8.43
C ALA A 2 -14.31 29.33 -9.94
N ARG A 3 -13.05 29.55 -10.32
CA ARG A 3 -12.60 29.59 -11.73
C ARG A 3 -12.06 28.22 -12.22
N GLY A 4 -12.26 27.14 -11.46
CA GLY A 4 -11.71 25.84 -11.81
C GLY A 4 -10.23 25.68 -11.54
N ALA A 5 -9.58 26.67 -10.89
CA ALA A 5 -8.18 26.65 -10.54
C ALA A 5 -7.99 27.24 -9.14
N ASP A 6 -6.99 26.74 -8.42
CA ASP A 6 -6.61 27.26 -7.12
C ASP A 6 -5.40 28.20 -7.30
N SER A 7 -5.67 29.49 -7.30
CA SER A 7 -4.63 30.51 -7.46
C SER A 7 -3.70 30.64 -6.27
N ARG A 8 -4.15 30.24 -5.06
CA ARG A 8 -3.35 30.33 -3.83
C ARG A 8 -2.23 29.28 -3.80
N PHE A 9 -2.50 28.09 -4.27
CA PHE A 9 -1.53 26.99 -4.27
C PHE A 9 -1.09 26.57 -5.67
N GLY A 10 -1.53 27.30 -6.71
CA GLY A 10 -1.11 27.06 -8.09
C GLY A 10 -1.62 25.77 -8.70
N ARG A 11 -2.69 25.20 -8.17
CA ARG A 11 -3.26 23.97 -8.69
C ARG A 11 -4.29 24.27 -9.78
N SER A 12 -4.12 23.68 -10.95
CA SER A 12 -4.96 23.93 -12.13
C SER A 12 -5.29 22.64 -12.90
N ASP A 13 -5.48 21.54 -12.21
CA ASP A 13 -5.76 20.24 -12.86
C ASP A 13 -7.19 20.07 -13.37
N GLY A 14 -7.99 21.14 -13.37
CA GLY A 14 -9.36 21.13 -13.88
C GLY A 14 -10.40 20.48 -12.99
N ARG A 15 -10.01 20.00 -11.83
CA ARG A 15 -10.90 19.30 -10.88
C ARG A 15 -11.56 20.22 -9.88
N PHE A 16 -11.12 21.47 -9.81
CA PHE A 16 -11.63 22.43 -8.86
C PHE A 16 -12.93 23.03 -9.34
N ARG A 17 -13.98 22.89 -8.57
CA ARG A 17 -15.30 23.46 -8.83
C ARG A 17 -15.70 24.37 -7.69
N ALA A 18 -16.47 25.40 -8.00
CA ALA A 18 -17.08 26.22 -6.97
C ALA A 18 -18.02 25.38 -6.12
N LEU A 19 -17.94 25.56 -4.82
CA LEU A 19 -18.83 24.89 -3.88
C LEU A 19 -20.24 25.49 -3.98
N ARG A 20 -21.24 24.65 -3.87
CA ARG A 20 -22.65 25.06 -3.83
C ARG A 20 -23.26 24.73 -2.48
N ALA A 21 -24.06 25.63 -1.95
CA ALA A 21 -24.80 25.42 -0.72
C ALA A 21 -25.80 24.26 -0.87
N PRO A 22 -26.11 23.47 0.20
CA PRO A 22 -25.63 23.67 1.56
C PRO A 22 -24.21 23.15 1.77
N TYR A 23 -23.49 23.77 2.72
CA TYR A 23 -22.13 23.37 3.11
C TYR A 23 -22.16 22.65 4.43
N TYR A 24 -21.29 21.66 4.58
CA TYR A 24 -21.10 20.92 5.81
C TYR A 24 -19.66 21.04 6.26
N LEU A 25 -19.46 21.49 7.47
CA LEU A 25 -18.14 21.67 8.05
C LEU A 25 -17.92 20.66 9.16
N SER A 26 -16.83 19.92 9.06
CA SER A 26 -16.45 19.00 10.12
C SER A 26 -15.54 19.70 11.14
N LYS A 27 -15.27 19.00 12.24
CA LYS A 27 -14.25 19.46 13.20
C LYS A 27 -12.88 19.52 12.53
N PRO A 28 -11.99 20.40 13.01
CA PRO A 28 -10.62 20.40 12.49
C PRO A 28 -9.96 19.05 12.65
N TYR A 29 -9.25 18.62 11.60
CA TYR A 29 -8.46 17.40 11.61
C TYR A 29 -6.99 17.76 11.56
N TRP A 30 -6.20 17.00 12.29
CA TRP A 30 -4.75 17.15 12.30
C TRP A 30 -4.14 16.06 11.43
N PRO A 31 -3.12 16.37 10.64
CA PRO A 31 -2.40 15.32 9.92
C PRO A 31 -1.73 14.39 10.93
N VAL A 32 -1.93 13.10 10.73
CA VAL A 32 -1.32 12.06 11.56
C VAL A 32 -0.66 11.01 10.67
N MET A 33 0.40 10.42 11.19
CA MET A 33 1.06 9.30 10.54
C MET A 33 0.69 8.03 11.32
N PHE A 34 0.00 7.09 10.67
CA PHE A 34 -0.43 5.86 11.34
C PHE A 34 0.01 4.59 10.60
N LYS A 35 0.54 4.73 9.39
CA LYS A 35 1.08 3.60 8.64
C LYS A 35 2.24 4.05 7.77
N THR A 36 3.12 3.13 7.45
CA THR A 36 4.18 3.31 6.47
C THR A 36 3.89 2.43 5.26
N GLU A 37 3.99 2.98 4.08
CA GLU A 37 3.92 2.21 2.84
C GLU A 37 5.33 1.94 2.34
N GLY A 38 5.50 0.82 1.65
CA GLY A 38 6.80 0.28 1.32
C GLY A 38 7.20 -0.81 2.30
N GLY A 39 8.33 -1.43 2.08
CA GLY A 39 8.81 -2.52 2.91
C GLY A 39 9.71 -3.48 2.16
N ILE A 40 9.75 -4.71 2.63
CA ILE A 40 10.60 -5.77 2.09
C ILE A 40 10.13 -6.17 0.68
N GLU A 41 11.04 -6.23 -0.27
CA GLU A 41 10.74 -6.69 -1.62
C GLU A 41 10.51 -8.19 -1.66
N VAL A 42 9.41 -8.60 -2.29
CA VAL A 42 9.04 -10.01 -2.41
C VAL A 42 8.56 -10.31 -3.83
N ASN A 43 8.64 -11.59 -4.21
CA ASN A 43 8.05 -12.09 -5.44
C ASN A 43 6.55 -12.46 -5.23
N PRO A 44 5.80 -12.88 -6.26
CA PRO A 44 4.39 -13.27 -6.07
C PRO A 44 4.12 -14.42 -5.11
N ARG A 45 5.14 -15.16 -4.71
CA ARG A 45 5.04 -16.23 -3.70
C ARG A 45 5.41 -15.76 -2.30
N PHE A 46 5.68 -14.44 -2.14
CA PHE A 46 6.10 -13.81 -0.89
C PHE A 46 7.47 -14.27 -0.37
N GLU A 47 8.30 -14.79 -1.26
CA GLU A 47 9.71 -15.04 -0.98
C GLU A 47 10.47 -13.73 -1.03
N VAL A 48 11.30 -13.48 -0.03
CA VAL A 48 12.08 -12.24 0.05
C VAL A 48 13.16 -12.22 -1.03
N LEU A 49 13.25 -11.09 -1.71
CA LEU A 49 14.25 -10.86 -2.74
C LEU A 49 15.44 -10.10 -2.17
N ARG A 50 16.61 -10.47 -2.62
CA ARG A 50 17.85 -9.77 -2.30
C ARG A 50 17.87 -8.44 -3.05
N HIS A 51 18.13 -7.35 -2.36
CA HIS A 51 18.05 -6.02 -2.95
C HIS A 51 19.08 -5.82 -4.09
N SER A 52 20.24 -6.42 -3.98
CA SER A 52 21.34 -6.20 -4.93
C SER A 52 21.09 -6.79 -6.33
N ASP A 53 20.46 -7.96 -6.42
CA ASP A 53 20.32 -8.71 -7.67
C ASP A 53 18.93 -9.30 -7.91
N ALA A 54 17.98 -8.98 -7.03
CA ALA A 54 16.61 -9.46 -7.06
C ALA A 54 16.48 -10.99 -7.04
N THR A 55 17.46 -11.71 -6.52
CA THR A 55 17.40 -13.16 -6.34
C THR A 55 16.68 -13.53 -5.04
N VAL A 56 16.02 -14.68 -5.03
CA VAL A 56 15.30 -15.18 -3.85
C VAL A 56 16.29 -15.55 -2.75
N ILE A 57 15.99 -15.12 -1.52
CA ILE A 57 16.71 -15.59 -0.33
C ILE A 57 16.00 -16.85 0.16
N PRO A 58 16.63 -18.04 0.06
CA PRO A 58 15.95 -19.29 0.40
C PRO A 58 15.47 -19.33 1.86
N GLY A 59 14.22 -19.76 2.06
CA GLY A 59 13.65 -19.94 3.39
C GLY A 59 13.18 -18.68 4.08
N LEU A 60 13.25 -17.53 3.42
CA LEU A 60 12.81 -16.25 4.00
C LEU A 60 11.58 -15.74 3.27
N TYR A 61 10.55 -15.42 4.03
CA TYR A 61 9.27 -14.93 3.52
C TYR A 61 8.86 -13.65 4.25
N ALA A 62 8.15 -12.77 3.57
CA ALA A 62 7.55 -11.59 4.19
C ALA A 62 6.13 -11.43 3.67
N VAL A 63 5.22 -11.15 4.57
CA VAL A 63 3.79 -11.01 4.27
C VAL A 63 3.20 -9.80 4.98
N GLY A 64 2.00 -9.40 4.57
CA GLY A 64 1.27 -8.33 5.22
C GLY A 64 1.94 -6.97 5.07
N ALA A 65 1.83 -6.16 6.10
CA ALA A 65 2.37 -4.79 6.09
C ALA A 65 3.90 -4.71 6.02
N ALA A 66 4.61 -5.80 6.34
CA ALA A 66 6.07 -5.87 6.21
C ALA A 66 6.53 -5.89 4.76
N CYS A 67 5.66 -6.25 3.84
CA CYS A 67 5.90 -6.46 2.43
C CYS A 67 5.63 -5.16 1.66
N GLY A 68 6.57 -4.72 0.82
CA GLY A 68 6.46 -3.45 0.11
C GLY A 68 5.44 -3.41 -1.01
N SER A 69 4.97 -4.56 -1.46
CA SER A 69 4.07 -4.69 -2.60
C SER A 69 2.60 -4.83 -2.23
N ILE A 70 2.28 -4.80 -0.95
CA ILE A 70 0.92 -5.05 -0.47
C ILE A 70 0.37 -3.86 0.28
N SER A 71 -0.93 -3.61 0.08
CA SER A 71 -1.70 -2.66 0.86
C SER A 71 -1.78 -3.11 2.34
N THR A 72 -1.90 -2.16 3.24
CA THR A 72 -2.08 -2.44 4.67
C THR A 72 -3.53 -2.79 5.03
N ARG A 73 -4.40 -3.00 4.04
CA ARG A 73 -5.77 -3.43 4.27
C ARG A 73 -5.81 -4.84 4.83
N LEU A 74 -6.75 -5.07 5.74
CA LEU A 74 -6.87 -6.34 6.44
C LEU A 74 -7.04 -7.54 5.49
N CYS A 75 -7.85 -7.39 4.45
CA CYS A 75 -8.06 -8.46 3.47
C CYS A 75 -6.77 -8.81 2.71
N ASP A 76 -5.96 -7.82 2.35
CA ASP A 76 -4.69 -8.04 1.66
C ASP A 76 -3.66 -8.70 2.58
N VAL A 77 -3.65 -8.32 3.86
CA VAL A 77 -2.79 -8.94 4.87
C VAL A 77 -3.10 -10.42 5.04
N PHE A 78 -4.37 -10.77 5.18
CA PHE A 78 -4.80 -12.17 5.28
C PHE A 78 -4.54 -12.96 4.01
N ALA A 79 -4.83 -12.38 2.84
CA ALA A 79 -4.60 -13.03 1.55
C ALA A 79 -3.11 -13.33 1.34
N SER A 80 -2.24 -12.40 1.69
CA SER A 80 -0.78 -12.60 1.57
C SER A 80 -0.29 -13.72 2.47
N GLY A 81 -0.77 -13.79 3.70
CA GLY A 81 -0.45 -14.86 4.63
C GLY A 81 -0.88 -16.23 4.12
N LEU A 82 -2.09 -16.33 3.58
CA LEU A 82 -2.59 -17.57 3.01
C LEU A 82 -1.76 -18.02 1.79
N THR A 83 -1.47 -17.11 0.87
CA THR A 83 -0.67 -17.39 -0.32
C THR A 83 0.74 -17.88 0.05
N ALA A 84 1.38 -17.22 1.01
CA ALA A 84 2.70 -17.63 1.49
C ALA A 84 2.64 -19.01 2.13
N ALA A 85 1.64 -19.28 2.95
CA ALA A 85 1.46 -20.58 3.60
C ALA A 85 1.30 -21.70 2.57
N GLU A 86 0.52 -21.49 1.53
CA GLU A 86 0.36 -22.45 0.43
C GLU A 86 1.68 -22.70 -0.31
N SER A 87 2.46 -21.65 -0.56
CA SER A 87 3.77 -21.75 -1.20
C SER A 87 4.76 -22.55 -0.35
N ILE A 88 4.78 -22.30 0.95
CA ILE A 88 5.64 -23.01 1.90
C ILE A 88 5.23 -24.48 2.00
N ALA A 89 3.94 -24.75 2.11
CA ALA A 89 3.42 -26.11 2.18
C ALA A 89 3.77 -26.91 0.92
N ALA A 90 3.66 -26.31 -0.27
CA ALA A 90 4.03 -26.93 -1.51
C ALA A 90 5.52 -27.28 -1.57
N LYS A 91 6.39 -26.40 -1.07
CA LYS A 91 7.83 -26.66 -0.99
C LYS A 91 8.16 -27.80 0.00
N LEU A 92 7.51 -27.82 1.15
CA LEU A 92 7.74 -28.87 2.15
C LEU A 92 7.29 -30.24 1.65
N ARG A 93 6.24 -30.32 0.84
CA ARG A 93 5.80 -31.57 0.24
C ARG A 93 6.75 -32.15 -0.80
N ARG A 94 7.61 -31.31 -1.39
CA ARG A 94 8.62 -31.73 -2.38
C ARG A 94 9.90 -32.28 -1.73
N HIS A 95 10.02 -32.07 -0.46
CA HIS A 95 11.13 -32.57 0.34
C HIS A 95 10.65 -33.70 1.27
#